data_e484db7afe60c6bab7bcb2623c0e1648
#
_entry.id   e484db7afe60c6bab7bcb2623c0e1648
#
_cell.length_a   1.000
_cell.length_b   1.000
_cell.length_c   1.000
_cell.angle_alpha   90.00
_cell.angle_beta   90.00
_cell.angle_gamma   90.00
#
_symmetry.space_group_name_H-M   'P 1'
#
loop_
_entity.id
_entity.type
_entity.pdbx_description
1 polymer ?
#
loop_
_entity_poly.entity_id
_entity_poly.type
_entity_poly.pdbx_seq_one_letter_code
_entity_poly.pdbx_strand_id
1 'polypeptide(L)'
;MQTEYIGNNMDIATNRKKLYKDLAYWLIPCWLVVFIFMSIHYSLNIEKDKQYALHNEQVIVELIEKLLNDSFNSMTSDALMLSYTAKQLTLNDDSFSPLTNYFVELSKNDDNYEQIRFIDINGYERIRINNIGNKIYAVDSQNLQNKSKRYYFQKTMQLSLGNVYISPMDLNIEAGKIQQPLNPTIRIGVPVFNAKGKKIGVIILNYKGRKLINRLLHISPNFIEHLYILNTEGVAIIQPVKSVLPIDPLSKLQQQFQFNTNKQLSAELLELMNLEHQGQLLFKDSYITFTHAFS
;
A
#
# COMPACT_ATOMS: atom_id res chain seq x y z
N MET A 1 -27.30 55.46 69.34
CA MET A 1 -26.43 54.29 69.13
C MET A 1 -26.82 53.41 67.93
N GLN A 2 -28.09 53.17 67.60
CA GLN A 2 -28.48 52.34 66.44
C GLN A 2 -28.32 53.03 65.06
N THR A 3 -28.44 54.33 64.99
CA THR A 3 -28.32 55.13 63.73
C THR A 3 -26.89 55.29 63.27
N GLU A 4 -25.91 55.33 64.14
CA GLU A 4 -24.49 55.38 63.76
C GLU A 4 -23.97 54.06 63.22
N TYR A 5 -24.50 52.93 63.66
CA TYR A 5 -24.12 51.59 63.21
C TYR A 5 -24.59 51.28 61.78
N ILE A 6 -25.73 51.83 61.39
CA ILE A 6 -26.29 51.67 60.02
C ILE A 6 -25.55 52.55 59.03
N GLY A 7 -25.14 53.79 59.41
CA GLY A 7 -24.37 54.72 58.60
C GLY A 7 -22.99 54.12 58.22
N ASN A 8 -22.29 53.57 59.19
CA ASN A 8 -20.95 52.93 58.95
C ASN A 8 -21.00 51.71 58.02
N ASN A 9 -22.02 50.84 58.14
CA ASN A 9 -22.19 49.70 57.23
C ASN A 9 -22.57 50.08 55.81
N MET A 10 -23.30 51.20 55.62
CA MET A 10 -23.64 51.71 54.28
C MET A 10 -22.43 52.32 53.58
N ASP A 11 -21.56 53.05 54.30
CA ASP A 11 -20.30 53.56 53.77
C ASP A 11 -19.31 52.50 53.41
N ILE A 12 -19.19 51.45 54.19
CA ILE A 12 -18.31 50.31 53.88
C ILE A 12 -18.80 49.56 52.64
N ALA A 13 -20.12 49.36 52.47
CA ALA A 13 -20.71 48.69 51.30
C ALA A 13 -20.54 49.55 50.01
N THR A 14 -20.64 50.85 50.12
CA THR A 14 -20.48 51.80 49.00
C THR A 14 -18.98 51.85 48.54
N ASN A 15 -18.07 51.91 49.51
CA ASN A 15 -16.63 51.85 49.20
C ASN A 15 -16.18 50.51 48.59
N ARG A 16 -16.73 49.40 49.03
CA ARG A 16 -16.47 48.12 48.40
C ARG A 16 -16.99 48.04 46.98
N LYS A 17 -18.18 48.53 46.68
CA LYS A 17 -18.74 48.60 45.31
C LYS A 17 -17.88 49.48 44.40
N LYS A 18 -17.39 50.59 44.89
CA LYS A 18 -16.49 51.48 44.14
C LYS A 18 -15.15 50.77 43.87
N LEU A 19 -14.57 50.13 44.86
CA LEU A 19 -13.31 49.38 44.72
C LEU A 19 -13.45 48.27 43.67
N TYR A 20 -14.55 47.49 43.69
CA TYR A 20 -14.74 46.42 42.69
C TYR A 20 -14.94 47.00 41.27
N LYS A 21 -15.60 48.15 41.10
CA LYS A 21 -15.72 48.81 39.83
C LYS A 21 -14.36 49.31 39.30
N ASP A 22 -13.57 49.91 40.15
CA ASP A 22 -12.23 50.42 39.80
C ASP A 22 -11.28 49.25 39.47
N LEU A 23 -11.34 48.16 40.22
CA LEU A 23 -10.58 46.95 39.98
C LEU A 23 -11.00 46.28 38.66
N ALA A 24 -12.31 46.18 38.40
CA ALA A 24 -12.84 45.63 37.16
C ALA A 24 -12.44 46.47 35.94
N TYR A 25 -12.45 47.78 36.07
CA TYR A 25 -12.05 48.72 35.02
C TYR A 25 -10.61 48.50 34.54
N TRP A 26 -9.69 48.16 35.42
CA TRP A 26 -8.30 47.86 35.10
C TRP A 26 -8.05 46.37 34.74
N LEU A 27 -8.71 45.45 35.38
CA LEU A 27 -8.50 44.00 35.15
C LEU A 27 -9.12 43.52 33.85
N ILE A 28 -10.33 44.01 33.45
CA ILE A 28 -10.99 43.55 32.24
C ILE A 28 -10.17 43.83 30.99
N PRO A 29 -9.60 45.01 30.75
CA PRO A 29 -8.73 45.24 29.58
C PRO A 29 -7.49 44.35 29.57
N CYS A 30 -6.85 44.16 30.73
CA CYS A 30 -5.68 43.27 30.86
C CYS A 30 -6.03 41.81 30.48
N TRP A 31 -7.15 41.30 30.98
CA TRP A 31 -7.65 39.98 30.63
C TRP A 31 -8.00 39.84 29.15
N LEU A 32 -8.56 40.89 28.54
CA LEU A 32 -8.90 40.93 27.14
C LEU A 32 -7.64 40.86 26.26
N VAL A 33 -6.58 41.59 26.63
CA VAL A 33 -5.29 41.53 25.95
C VAL A 33 -4.67 40.13 26.05
N VAL A 34 -4.69 39.51 27.24
CA VAL A 34 -4.20 38.13 27.45
C VAL A 34 -5.00 37.14 26.63
N PHE A 35 -6.34 37.28 26.61
CA PHE A 35 -7.20 36.39 25.80
C PHE A 35 -6.93 36.53 24.31
N ILE A 36 -6.77 37.72 23.78
CA ILE A 36 -6.42 37.95 22.38
C ILE A 36 -5.07 37.32 22.06
N PHE A 37 -4.07 37.56 22.91
CA PHE A 37 -2.73 36.97 22.74
C PHE A 37 -2.79 35.45 22.74
N MET A 38 -3.49 34.81 23.68
CA MET A 38 -3.67 33.37 23.73
C MET A 38 -4.43 32.84 22.51
N SER A 39 -5.44 33.54 22.03
CA SER A 39 -6.22 33.17 20.85
C SER A 39 -5.35 33.18 19.59
N ILE A 40 -4.54 34.21 19.40
CA ILE A 40 -3.59 34.30 18.27
C ILE A 40 -2.55 33.18 18.37
N HIS A 41 -1.97 33.00 19.55
CA HIS A 41 -0.97 31.94 19.76
C HIS A 41 -1.55 30.55 19.48
N TYR A 42 -2.77 30.29 19.93
CA TYR A 42 -3.48 29.04 19.67
C TYR A 42 -3.72 28.81 18.17
N SER A 43 -4.20 29.83 17.46
CA SER A 43 -4.44 29.77 16.01
C SER A 43 -3.16 29.51 15.22
N LEU A 44 -2.05 30.16 15.60
CA LEU A 44 -0.75 29.94 14.96
C LEU A 44 -0.19 28.54 15.20
N ASN A 45 -0.42 27.98 16.39
CA ASN A 45 0.03 26.61 16.69
C ASN A 45 -0.79 25.58 15.92
N ILE A 46 -2.10 25.72 15.80
CA ILE A 46 -2.94 24.83 14.98
C ILE A 46 -2.46 24.81 13.52
N GLU A 47 -2.18 25.99 12.95
CA GLU A 47 -1.71 26.04 11.57
C GLU A 47 -0.32 25.37 11.39
N LYS A 48 0.57 25.57 12.34
CA LYS A 48 1.88 24.86 12.34
C LYS A 48 1.73 23.35 12.45
N ASP A 49 0.88 22.88 13.37
CA ASP A 49 0.64 21.46 13.57
C ASP A 49 0.04 20.81 12.32
N LYS A 50 -0.88 21.53 11.66
CA LYS A 50 -1.47 21.11 10.39
C LYS A 50 -0.41 21.01 9.29
N GLN A 51 0.42 22.04 9.10
CA GLN A 51 1.48 22.04 8.10
C GLN A 51 2.49 20.91 8.35
N TYR A 52 2.83 20.68 9.62
CA TYR A 52 3.70 19.58 10.01
C TYR A 52 3.08 18.21 9.69
N ALA A 53 1.79 18.02 9.98
CA ALA A 53 1.08 16.78 9.66
C ALA A 53 1.05 16.51 8.15
N LEU A 54 0.70 17.51 7.34
CA LEU A 54 0.65 17.43 5.87
C LEU A 54 2.04 17.12 5.28
N HIS A 55 3.10 17.76 5.80
CA HIS A 55 4.46 17.47 5.36
C HIS A 55 4.88 16.04 5.70
N ASN A 56 4.56 15.55 6.90
CA ASN A 56 4.85 14.17 7.29
C ASN A 56 4.11 13.16 6.40
N GLU A 57 2.85 13.41 6.06
CA GLU A 57 2.09 12.57 5.14
C GLU A 57 2.75 12.52 3.77
N GLN A 58 3.19 13.66 3.25
CA GLN A 58 3.89 13.72 1.96
C GLN A 58 5.16 12.87 1.98
N VAL A 59 6.01 13.02 3.00
CA VAL A 59 7.25 12.22 3.14
C VAL A 59 6.95 10.72 3.20
N ILE A 60 5.90 10.32 3.92
CA ILE A 60 5.50 8.91 4.02
C ILE A 60 5.03 8.39 2.65
N VAL A 61 4.23 9.16 1.92
CA VAL A 61 3.74 8.77 0.58
C VAL A 61 4.90 8.63 -0.40
N GLU A 62 5.87 9.55 -0.40
CA GLU A 62 7.09 9.47 -1.22
C GLU A 62 7.94 8.22 -0.88
N LEU A 63 8.07 7.89 0.41
CA LEU A 63 8.77 6.67 0.82
C LEU A 63 8.04 5.40 0.35
N ILE A 64 6.73 5.38 0.42
CA ILE A 64 5.89 4.27 -0.06
C ILE A 64 6.03 4.14 -1.58
N GLU A 65 5.94 5.23 -2.33
CA GLU A 65 6.15 5.24 -3.77
C GLU A 65 7.51 4.65 -4.14
N LYS A 66 8.58 5.14 -3.52
CA LYS A 66 9.93 4.63 -3.74
C LYS A 66 10.02 3.13 -3.46
N LEU A 67 9.47 2.66 -2.33
CA LEU A 67 9.45 1.24 -1.97
C LEU A 67 8.71 0.40 -3.02
N LEU A 68 7.57 0.88 -3.51
CA LEU A 68 6.79 0.22 -4.55
C LEU A 68 7.59 0.17 -5.86
N ASN A 69 8.12 1.29 -6.32
CA ASN A 69 8.92 1.40 -7.54
C ASN A 69 10.14 0.47 -7.49
N ASP A 70 10.90 0.48 -6.40
CA ASP A 70 12.06 -0.40 -6.21
C ASP A 70 11.65 -1.89 -6.23
N SER A 71 10.54 -2.23 -5.58
CA SER A 71 10.03 -3.60 -5.55
C SER A 71 9.60 -4.09 -6.94
N PHE A 72 8.88 -3.28 -7.69
CA PHE A 72 8.40 -3.66 -9.02
C PHE A 72 9.52 -3.66 -10.07
N ASN A 73 10.48 -2.74 -9.96
CA ASN A 73 11.68 -2.75 -10.80
C ASN A 73 12.50 -4.04 -10.58
N SER A 74 12.66 -4.47 -9.33
CA SER A 74 13.29 -5.74 -9.02
C SER A 74 12.54 -6.91 -9.64
N MET A 75 11.22 -7.00 -9.45
CA MET A 75 10.38 -8.06 -10.03
C MET A 75 10.45 -8.09 -11.56
N THR A 76 10.46 -6.92 -12.19
CA THR A 76 10.59 -6.78 -13.65
C THR A 76 11.94 -7.29 -14.13
N SER A 77 13.01 -6.89 -13.48
CA SER A 77 14.38 -7.33 -13.80
C SER A 77 14.53 -8.84 -13.67
N ASP A 78 14.00 -9.44 -12.58
CA ASP A 78 14.02 -10.87 -12.37
C ASP A 78 13.28 -11.63 -13.47
N ALA A 79 12.09 -11.16 -13.85
CA ALA A 79 11.29 -11.76 -14.91
C ALA A 79 12.01 -11.71 -16.26
N LEU A 80 12.58 -10.57 -16.63
CA LEU A 80 13.34 -10.40 -17.88
C LEU A 80 14.59 -11.28 -17.91
N MET A 81 15.33 -11.35 -16.79
CA MET A 81 16.49 -12.22 -16.66
C MET A 81 16.10 -13.69 -16.84
N LEU A 82 14.99 -14.12 -16.23
CA LEU A 82 14.47 -15.49 -16.39
C LEU A 82 14.05 -15.78 -17.83
N SER A 83 13.40 -14.85 -18.51
CA SER A 83 13.03 -15.01 -19.93
C SER A 83 14.27 -15.18 -20.80
N TYR A 84 15.30 -14.37 -20.57
CA TYR A 84 16.57 -14.49 -21.28
C TYR A 84 17.25 -15.81 -21.02
N THR A 85 17.35 -16.23 -19.75
CA THR A 85 17.96 -17.51 -19.35
C THR A 85 17.19 -18.69 -19.93
N ALA A 86 15.86 -18.67 -19.90
CA ALA A 86 15.02 -19.70 -20.50
C ALA A 86 15.29 -19.83 -22.00
N LYS A 87 15.41 -18.71 -22.72
CA LYS A 87 15.80 -18.71 -24.14
C LYS A 87 17.12 -19.44 -24.36
N GLN A 88 18.13 -19.19 -23.52
CA GLN A 88 19.46 -19.81 -23.67
C GLN A 88 19.44 -21.32 -23.37
N LEU A 89 18.77 -21.70 -22.28
CA LEU A 89 18.75 -23.10 -21.80
C LEU A 89 17.86 -24.03 -22.66
N THR A 90 16.85 -23.46 -23.35
CA THR A 90 15.99 -24.26 -24.26
C THR A 90 16.48 -24.31 -25.71
N LEU A 91 17.65 -23.74 -26.01
CA LEU A 91 18.22 -23.74 -27.37
C LEU A 91 18.73 -25.09 -27.80
N ASN A 92 19.26 -25.91 -26.88
CA ASN A 92 20.08 -27.09 -27.17
C ASN A 92 19.46 -28.38 -26.68
N ASP A 93 18.33 -28.35 -25.99
CA ASP A 93 17.75 -29.55 -25.39
C ASP A 93 16.21 -29.39 -25.29
N ASP A 94 15.48 -30.40 -25.79
CA ASP A 94 14.03 -30.51 -25.57
C ASP A 94 13.69 -30.88 -24.12
N SER A 95 14.70 -31.16 -23.31
CA SER A 95 14.58 -31.38 -21.88
C SER A 95 14.52 -30.04 -21.13
N PHE A 96 13.50 -29.88 -20.29
CA PHE A 96 13.38 -28.73 -19.39
C PHE A 96 14.26 -28.87 -18.13
N SER A 97 15.09 -29.92 -18.00
CA SER A 97 15.88 -30.15 -16.78
C SER A 97 16.85 -29.03 -16.43
N PRO A 98 17.62 -28.43 -17.36
CA PRO A 98 18.51 -27.31 -17.04
C PRO A 98 17.75 -26.10 -16.51
N LEU A 99 16.61 -25.78 -17.14
CA LEU A 99 15.76 -24.65 -16.72
C LEU A 99 15.08 -24.92 -15.36
N THR A 100 14.68 -26.16 -15.10
CA THR A 100 14.12 -26.58 -13.81
C THR A 100 15.13 -26.40 -12.69
N ASN A 101 16.37 -26.86 -12.90
CA ASN A 101 17.46 -26.70 -11.93
C ASN A 101 17.75 -25.25 -11.66
N TYR A 102 17.78 -24.41 -12.71
CA TYR A 102 17.98 -22.96 -12.55
C TYR A 102 16.86 -22.31 -11.71
N PHE A 103 15.60 -22.67 -11.95
CA PHE A 103 14.47 -22.15 -11.16
C PHE A 103 14.53 -22.59 -9.69
N VAL A 104 14.98 -23.83 -9.42
CA VAL A 104 15.20 -24.31 -8.05
C VAL A 104 16.28 -23.51 -7.36
N GLU A 105 17.44 -23.29 -7.99
CA GLU A 105 18.54 -22.52 -7.42
C GLU A 105 18.14 -21.04 -7.19
N LEU A 106 17.40 -20.44 -8.12
CA LEU A 106 16.86 -19.10 -7.91
C LEU A 106 15.94 -19.06 -6.69
N SER A 107 15.04 -20.04 -6.55
CA SER A 107 14.12 -20.10 -5.40
C SER A 107 14.81 -20.30 -4.06
N LYS A 108 16.02 -20.92 -4.05
CA LYS A 108 16.84 -21.07 -2.84
C LYS A 108 17.50 -19.75 -2.42
N ASN A 109 17.91 -18.97 -3.40
CA ASN A 109 18.64 -17.72 -3.17
C ASN A 109 17.71 -16.51 -2.99
N ASP A 110 16.49 -16.59 -3.52
CA ASP A 110 15.49 -15.52 -3.43
C ASP A 110 14.15 -16.06 -2.91
N ASP A 111 13.85 -15.71 -1.67
CA ASP A 111 12.58 -16.07 -1.02
C ASP A 111 11.42 -15.10 -1.36
N ASN A 112 11.53 -14.27 -2.38
CA ASN A 112 10.46 -13.36 -2.77
C ASN A 112 9.32 -14.07 -3.52
N TYR A 113 9.61 -15.18 -4.16
CA TYR A 113 8.66 -15.89 -5.00
C TYR A 113 8.17 -17.17 -4.32
N GLU A 114 6.85 -17.34 -4.27
CA GLU A 114 6.20 -18.57 -3.81
C GLU A 114 6.19 -19.64 -4.88
N GLN A 115 6.04 -19.21 -6.15
CA GLN A 115 6.03 -20.11 -7.28
C GLN A 115 6.73 -19.48 -8.49
N ILE A 116 7.51 -20.30 -9.20
CA ILE A 116 8.11 -19.97 -10.49
C ILE A 116 7.61 -21.02 -11.49
N ARG A 117 7.02 -20.58 -12.61
CA ARG A 117 6.43 -21.47 -13.62
C ARG A 117 6.94 -21.14 -15.00
N PHE A 118 7.19 -22.17 -15.80
CA PHE A 118 7.20 -22.06 -17.26
C PHE A 118 5.94 -22.72 -17.80
N ILE A 119 5.18 -21.99 -18.60
CA ILE A 119 3.92 -22.43 -19.20
C ILE A 119 4.08 -22.32 -20.72
N ASP A 120 3.83 -23.41 -21.45
CA ASP A 120 3.96 -23.43 -22.90
C ASP A 120 2.87 -22.63 -23.61
N ILE A 121 2.97 -22.51 -24.93
CA ILE A 121 2.02 -21.75 -25.77
C ILE A 121 0.57 -22.27 -25.70
N ASN A 122 0.39 -23.54 -25.32
CA ASN A 122 -0.91 -24.18 -25.17
C ASN A 122 -1.49 -24.01 -23.76
N GLY A 123 -0.74 -23.33 -22.87
CA GLY A 123 -1.14 -23.09 -21.50
C GLY A 123 -0.84 -24.22 -20.52
N TYR A 124 -0.08 -25.24 -20.92
CA TYR A 124 0.34 -26.31 -20.02
C TYR A 124 1.60 -25.92 -19.26
N GLU A 125 1.56 -26.07 -17.93
CA GLU A 125 2.75 -25.96 -17.10
C GLU A 125 3.75 -27.04 -17.55
N ARG A 126 5.00 -26.65 -17.85
CA ARG A 126 6.12 -27.54 -18.11
C ARG A 126 7.06 -27.63 -16.93
N ILE A 127 7.15 -26.53 -16.18
CA ILE A 127 7.90 -26.42 -14.93
C ILE A 127 7.04 -25.69 -13.94
N ARG A 128 7.00 -26.18 -12.70
CA ARG A 128 6.51 -25.44 -11.54
C ARG A 128 7.39 -25.72 -10.34
N ILE A 129 8.05 -24.70 -9.83
CA ILE A 129 8.77 -24.73 -8.56
C ILE A 129 7.86 -24.09 -7.51
N ASN A 130 7.71 -24.76 -6.39
CA ASN A 130 7.03 -24.23 -5.21
C ASN A 130 8.07 -23.90 -4.13
N ASN A 131 7.88 -22.77 -3.46
CA ASN A 131 8.63 -22.35 -2.28
C ASN A 131 7.62 -22.01 -1.18
N ILE A 132 7.19 -23.03 -0.46
CA ILE A 132 6.13 -22.97 0.56
C ILE A 132 6.66 -23.46 1.89
N GLY A 133 6.60 -22.63 2.94
CA GLY A 133 7.00 -23.01 4.29
C GLY A 133 8.47 -23.48 4.37
N ASN A 134 9.38 -22.78 3.70
CA ASN A 134 10.81 -23.07 3.59
C ASN A 134 11.14 -24.41 2.87
N LYS A 135 10.16 -25.00 2.18
CA LYS A 135 10.36 -26.17 1.32
C LYS A 135 10.33 -25.75 -0.14
N ILE A 136 11.43 -26.00 -0.84
CA ILE A 136 11.57 -25.71 -2.27
C ILE A 136 11.63 -27.02 -3.00
N TYR A 137 10.72 -27.19 -3.97
CA TYR A 137 10.65 -28.42 -4.76
C TYR A 137 10.05 -28.18 -6.15
N ALA A 138 10.50 -28.93 -7.10
CA ALA A 138 9.86 -29.07 -8.42
C ALA A 138 8.62 -29.94 -8.29
N VAL A 139 7.54 -29.52 -8.91
CA VAL A 139 6.28 -30.28 -8.92
C VAL A 139 6.35 -31.38 -9.97
N ASP A 140 5.95 -32.60 -9.59
CA ASP A 140 5.92 -33.74 -10.49
C ASP A 140 5.04 -33.50 -11.73
N SER A 141 5.43 -34.04 -12.86
CA SER A 141 4.78 -33.82 -14.16
C SER A 141 3.27 -34.11 -14.15
N GLN A 142 2.87 -35.17 -13.41
CA GLN A 142 1.43 -35.54 -13.26
C GLN A 142 0.59 -34.52 -12.51
N ASN A 143 1.21 -33.63 -11.74
CA ASN A 143 0.55 -32.58 -10.95
C ASN A 143 0.60 -31.18 -11.61
N LEU A 144 1.21 -31.10 -12.79
CA LEU A 144 1.23 -29.88 -13.60
C LEU A 144 -0.14 -29.64 -14.23
N GLN A 145 -0.53 -28.38 -14.36
CA GLN A 145 -1.89 -27.99 -14.71
C GLN A 145 -1.94 -27.19 -16.01
N ASN A 146 -3.10 -27.19 -16.67
CA ASN A 146 -3.38 -26.27 -17.75
C ASN A 146 -3.85 -24.93 -17.19
N LYS A 147 -3.18 -23.85 -17.57
CA LYS A 147 -3.43 -22.47 -17.15
C LYS A 147 -3.93 -21.57 -18.29
N SER A 148 -4.28 -22.12 -19.46
CA SER A 148 -4.69 -21.37 -20.65
C SER A 148 -5.86 -20.41 -20.40
N LYS A 149 -6.78 -20.76 -19.48
CA LYS A 149 -7.92 -19.91 -19.11
C LYS A 149 -7.62 -18.85 -18.06
N ARG A 150 -6.40 -18.79 -17.53
CA ARG A 150 -6.04 -17.82 -16.48
C ARG A 150 -5.70 -16.47 -17.10
N TYR A 151 -6.23 -15.40 -16.52
CA TYR A 151 -6.07 -14.05 -17.03
C TYR A 151 -4.59 -13.65 -17.17
N TYR A 152 -3.74 -13.99 -16.18
CA TYR A 152 -2.33 -13.65 -16.22
C TYR A 152 -1.58 -14.35 -17.35
N PHE A 153 -1.95 -15.58 -17.71
CA PHE A 153 -1.39 -16.28 -18.87
C PHE A 153 -1.80 -15.57 -20.16
N GLN A 154 -3.09 -15.27 -20.33
CA GLN A 154 -3.62 -14.63 -21.54
C GLN A 154 -3.01 -13.24 -21.74
N LYS A 155 -2.91 -12.43 -20.66
CA LYS A 155 -2.28 -11.10 -20.72
C LYS A 155 -0.79 -11.19 -21.08
N THR A 156 -0.05 -12.12 -20.47
CA THR A 156 1.37 -12.30 -20.75
C THR A 156 1.62 -12.81 -22.18
N MET A 157 0.76 -13.70 -22.69
CA MET A 157 0.85 -14.21 -24.06
C MET A 157 0.67 -13.12 -25.13
N GLN A 158 0.01 -12.02 -24.83
CA GLN A 158 -0.18 -10.89 -25.75
C GLN A 158 1.06 -9.99 -25.84
N LEU A 159 1.98 -10.07 -24.89
CA LEU A 159 3.14 -9.18 -24.83
C LEU A 159 4.17 -9.47 -25.92
N SER A 160 4.85 -8.41 -26.34
CA SER A 160 6.05 -8.48 -27.18
C SER A 160 7.29 -8.79 -26.35
N LEU A 161 8.39 -9.11 -27.01
CA LEU A 161 9.70 -9.33 -26.39
C LEU A 161 10.12 -8.10 -25.58
N GLY A 162 10.61 -8.32 -24.38
CA GLY A 162 11.08 -7.25 -23.48
C GLY A 162 9.99 -6.61 -22.61
N ASN A 163 8.71 -6.93 -22.84
CA ASN A 163 7.62 -6.41 -22.03
C ASN A 163 7.26 -7.39 -20.90
N VAL A 164 6.86 -6.83 -19.76
CA VAL A 164 6.48 -7.57 -18.56
C VAL A 164 5.05 -7.21 -18.17
N TYR A 165 4.27 -8.22 -17.80
CA TYR A 165 2.95 -8.05 -17.21
C TYR A 165 3.06 -8.15 -15.70
N ILE A 166 2.50 -7.18 -15.00
CA ILE A 166 2.34 -7.20 -13.54
C ILE A 166 0.86 -7.18 -13.21
N SER A 167 0.39 -8.18 -12.47
CA SER A 167 -1.01 -8.26 -12.07
C SER A 167 -1.31 -7.33 -10.89
N PRO A 168 -2.57 -6.91 -10.70
CA PRO A 168 -3.02 -6.48 -9.39
C PRO A 168 -2.69 -7.54 -8.32
N MET A 169 -2.52 -7.10 -7.06
CA MET A 169 -2.43 -8.03 -5.94
C MET A 169 -3.79 -8.67 -5.72
N ASP A 170 -3.84 -10.00 -5.79
CA ASP A 170 -5.07 -10.78 -5.53
C ASP A 170 -4.78 -11.93 -4.55
N LEU A 171 -5.83 -12.62 -4.12
CA LEU A 171 -5.67 -13.80 -3.29
C LEU A 171 -5.36 -15.02 -4.15
N ASN A 172 -4.39 -15.83 -3.71
CA ASN A 172 -4.06 -17.06 -4.43
C ASN A 172 -5.25 -18.04 -4.41
N ILE A 173 -5.53 -18.64 -5.57
CA ILE A 173 -6.59 -19.64 -5.75
C ILE A 173 -5.95 -20.95 -6.14
N GLU A 174 -6.08 -21.96 -5.30
CA GLU A 174 -5.66 -23.32 -5.54
C GLU A 174 -6.87 -24.27 -5.66
N ALA A 175 -6.88 -25.10 -6.68
CA ALA A 175 -7.99 -26.03 -6.97
C ALA A 175 -9.40 -25.36 -6.96
N GLY A 176 -9.49 -24.10 -7.42
CA GLY A 176 -10.75 -23.35 -7.49
C GLY A 176 -11.20 -22.72 -6.17
N LYS A 177 -10.42 -22.84 -5.10
CA LYS A 177 -10.72 -22.24 -3.77
C LYS A 177 -9.66 -21.23 -3.37
N ILE A 178 -10.05 -20.18 -2.65
CA ILE A 178 -9.10 -19.24 -2.04
C ILE A 178 -8.27 -19.99 -1.02
N GLN A 179 -6.94 -19.88 -1.17
CA GLN A 179 -5.96 -20.53 -0.29
C GLN A 179 -6.11 -20.02 1.15
N GLN A 180 -6.02 -20.94 2.11
CA GLN A 180 -5.98 -20.61 3.54
C GLN A 180 -4.64 -21.10 4.15
N PRO A 181 -4.00 -20.29 4.99
CA PRO A 181 -4.32 -18.90 5.32
C PRO A 181 -4.27 -17.99 4.08
N LEU A 182 -4.93 -16.83 4.13
CA LEU A 182 -5.00 -15.90 3.00
C LEU A 182 -3.60 -15.55 2.50
N ASN A 183 -3.40 -15.70 1.19
CA ASN A 183 -2.12 -15.52 0.54
C ASN A 183 -2.22 -14.47 -0.57
N PRO A 184 -1.95 -13.18 -0.26
CA PRO A 184 -1.90 -12.13 -1.25
C PRO A 184 -0.72 -12.37 -2.20
N THR A 185 -0.98 -12.32 -3.49
CA THR A 185 -0.01 -12.67 -4.54
C THR A 185 -0.05 -11.62 -5.65
N ILE A 186 1.14 -11.19 -6.09
CA ILE A 186 1.32 -10.42 -7.32
C ILE A 186 1.92 -11.37 -8.34
N ARG A 187 1.33 -11.43 -9.55
CA ARG A 187 1.85 -12.27 -10.63
C ARG A 187 2.61 -11.42 -11.63
N ILE A 188 3.84 -11.82 -11.89
CA ILE A 188 4.69 -11.18 -12.89
C ILE A 188 4.82 -12.17 -14.06
N GLY A 189 4.48 -11.72 -15.25
CA GLY A 189 4.51 -12.54 -16.45
C GLY A 189 5.42 -11.97 -17.52
N VAL A 190 6.23 -12.83 -18.14
CA VAL A 190 7.11 -12.45 -19.23
C VAL A 190 7.05 -13.50 -20.35
N PRO A 191 6.95 -13.09 -21.62
CA PRO A 191 6.96 -14.03 -22.74
C PRO A 191 8.36 -14.60 -22.97
N VAL A 192 8.44 -15.87 -23.35
CA VAL A 192 9.68 -16.55 -23.71
C VAL A 192 9.70 -16.82 -25.20
N PHE A 193 10.80 -16.47 -25.86
CA PHE A 193 11.01 -16.67 -27.28
C PHE A 193 12.21 -17.59 -27.52
N ASN A 194 12.14 -18.42 -28.54
CA ASN A 194 13.28 -19.23 -28.96
C ASN A 194 14.29 -18.39 -29.77
N ALA A 195 15.40 -19.01 -30.20
CA ALA A 195 16.44 -18.36 -31.01
C ALA A 195 15.93 -17.80 -32.35
N LYS A 196 14.88 -18.42 -32.91
CA LYS A 196 14.26 -17.99 -34.16
C LYS A 196 13.23 -16.87 -33.98
N GLY A 197 13.12 -16.30 -32.74
CA GLY A 197 12.15 -15.23 -32.45
C GLY A 197 10.70 -15.71 -32.34
N LYS A 198 10.45 -17.02 -32.33
CA LYS A 198 9.10 -17.57 -32.14
C LYS A 198 8.79 -17.69 -30.63
N LYS A 199 7.65 -17.19 -30.19
CA LYS A 199 7.18 -17.35 -28.81
C LYS A 199 6.93 -18.83 -28.53
N ILE A 200 7.49 -19.36 -27.43
CA ILE A 200 7.39 -20.76 -27.01
C ILE A 200 6.57 -20.93 -25.72
N GLY A 201 6.31 -19.86 -25.01
CA GLY A 201 5.55 -19.88 -23.78
C GLY A 201 5.73 -18.60 -22.98
N VAL A 202 5.44 -18.70 -21.70
CA VAL A 202 5.58 -17.60 -20.73
C VAL A 202 6.20 -18.11 -19.44
N ILE A 203 6.91 -17.24 -18.73
CA ILE A 203 7.29 -17.45 -17.34
C ILE A 203 6.35 -16.63 -16.48
N ILE A 204 5.84 -17.23 -15.41
CA ILE A 204 5.00 -16.59 -14.41
C ILE A 204 5.64 -16.76 -13.03
N LEU A 205 5.92 -15.62 -12.40
CA LEU A 205 6.38 -15.52 -11.01
C LEU A 205 5.21 -15.17 -10.12
N ASN A 206 5.02 -15.89 -9.03
CA ASN A 206 4.09 -15.53 -7.96
C ASN A 206 4.90 -14.89 -6.84
N TYR A 207 4.89 -13.56 -6.76
CA TYR A 207 5.53 -12.81 -5.70
C TYR A 207 4.71 -12.89 -4.41
N LYS A 208 5.36 -13.11 -3.28
CA LYS A 208 4.74 -13.15 -1.94
C LYS A 208 4.28 -11.74 -1.53
N GLY A 209 3.05 -11.37 -1.85
CA GLY A 209 2.50 -10.02 -1.57
C GLY A 209 2.57 -9.64 -0.09
N ARG A 210 2.56 -10.62 0.82
CA ARG A 210 2.77 -10.38 2.26
C ARG A 210 4.10 -9.70 2.56
N LYS A 211 5.16 -9.97 1.79
CA LYS A 211 6.45 -9.28 1.96
C LYS A 211 6.34 -7.79 1.65
N LEU A 212 5.64 -7.45 0.57
CA LEU A 212 5.40 -6.06 0.21
C LEU A 212 4.58 -5.34 1.29
N ILE A 213 3.49 -5.97 1.75
CA ILE A 213 2.66 -5.46 2.83
C ILE A 213 3.48 -5.23 4.11
N ASN A 214 4.32 -6.20 4.50
CA ASN A 214 5.17 -6.05 5.69
C ASN A 214 6.16 -4.89 5.55
N ARG A 215 6.75 -4.66 4.37
CA ARG A 215 7.62 -3.51 4.13
C ARG A 215 6.88 -2.19 4.29
N LEU A 216 5.64 -2.10 3.77
CA LEU A 216 4.78 -0.93 3.93
C LEU A 216 4.45 -0.66 5.41
N LEU A 217 4.15 -1.70 6.18
CA LEU A 217 3.91 -1.61 7.62
C LEU A 217 5.10 -1.06 8.41
N HIS A 218 6.33 -1.35 7.96
CA HIS A 218 7.55 -0.85 8.62
C HIS A 218 7.82 0.63 8.36
N ILE A 219 7.32 1.20 7.27
CA ILE A 219 7.49 2.65 6.99
C ILE A 219 6.73 3.47 8.04
N SER A 220 5.46 3.16 8.27
CA SER A 220 4.66 3.83 9.29
C SER A 220 3.48 2.95 9.72
N PRO A 221 3.57 2.29 10.89
CA PRO A 221 2.51 1.42 11.37
C PRO A 221 1.16 2.14 11.56
N ASN A 222 1.20 3.41 11.95
CA ASN A 222 -0.01 4.20 12.19
C ASN A 222 -0.65 4.73 10.90
N PHE A 223 0.15 4.93 9.84
CA PHE A 223 -0.33 5.47 8.57
C PHE A 223 -1.14 4.45 7.76
N ILE A 224 -0.91 3.17 7.99
CA ILE A 224 -1.53 2.09 7.23
C ILE A 224 -3.06 2.04 7.42
N GLU A 225 -3.56 2.58 8.54
CA GLU A 225 -5.01 2.71 8.77
C GLU A 225 -5.70 3.72 7.83
N HIS A 226 -4.90 4.52 7.12
CA HIS A 226 -5.36 5.54 6.18
C HIS A 226 -4.84 5.32 4.74
N LEU A 227 -4.03 4.27 4.51
CA LEU A 227 -3.39 4.01 3.23
C LEU A 227 -4.33 3.28 2.26
N TYR A 228 -4.48 3.83 1.06
CA TYR A 228 -5.09 3.19 -0.09
C TYR A 228 -4.05 2.99 -1.18
N ILE A 229 -4.00 1.79 -1.77
CA ILE A 229 -3.26 1.53 -3.01
C ILE A 229 -4.29 1.16 -4.06
N LEU A 230 -4.32 1.92 -5.15
CA LEU A 230 -5.30 1.79 -6.21
C LEU A 230 -4.62 1.26 -7.48
N ASN A 231 -5.39 0.59 -8.34
CA ASN A 231 -4.97 0.35 -9.72
C ASN A 231 -5.27 1.58 -10.60
N THR A 232 -4.88 1.53 -11.86
CA THR A 232 -5.12 2.59 -12.85
C THR A 232 -6.60 2.88 -13.12
N GLU A 233 -7.50 1.97 -12.73
CA GLU A 233 -8.95 2.13 -12.83
C GLU A 233 -9.57 2.71 -11.54
N GLY A 234 -8.73 3.05 -10.54
CA GLY A 234 -9.17 3.56 -9.25
C GLY A 234 -9.79 2.50 -8.33
N VAL A 235 -9.60 1.23 -8.64
CA VAL A 235 -10.06 0.13 -7.78
C VAL A 235 -9.03 -0.13 -6.70
N ALA A 236 -9.46 -0.15 -5.45
CA ALA A 236 -8.58 -0.39 -4.32
C ALA A 236 -8.00 -1.81 -4.34
N ILE A 237 -6.68 -1.90 -4.45
CA ILE A 237 -5.91 -3.15 -4.30
C ILE A 237 -5.67 -3.40 -2.81
N ILE A 238 -5.33 -2.36 -2.07
CA ILE A 238 -5.16 -2.35 -0.63
C ILE A 238 -6.00 -1.20 -0.08
N GLN A 239 -6.77 -1.47 0.95
CA GLN A 239 -7.53 -0.45 1.67
C GLN A 239 -7.52 -0.76 3.17
N PRO A 240 -7.61 0.27 4.03
CA PRO A 240 -7.70 0.07 5.47
C PRO A 240 -9.03 -0.60 5.83
N VAL A 241 -8.96 -1.53 6.77
CA VAL A 241 -10.14 -2.06 7.46
C VAL A 241 -10.27 -1.30 8.76
N LYS A 242 -11.41 -0.69 9.05
CA LYS A 242 -11.68 -0.10 10.37
C LYS A 242 -11.47 -1.20 11.43
N SER A 243 -10.38 -1.08 12.16
CA SER A 243 -10.01 -2.10 13.15
C SER A 243 -10.96 -2.08 14.33
N VAL A 244 -11.44 -3.24 14.67
CA VAL A 244 -12.02 -3.53 15.98
C VAL A 244 -11.11 -4.55 16.63
N LEU A 245 -10.32 -4.11 17.65
CA LEU A 245 -9.62 -4.88 18.68
C LEU A 245 -8.24 -5.53 18.39
N PRO A 246 -7.40 -5.71 19.45
CA PRO A 246 -6.03 -6.20 19.33
C PRO A 246 -6.02 -7.72 19.29
N ILE A 247 -5.79 -8.27 18.11
CA ILE A 247 -5.61 -9.71 17.92
C ILE A 247 -4.34 -9.91 17.09
N ASP A 248 -3.64 -11.03 17.32
CA ASP A 248 -2.44 -11.57 16.67
C ASP A 248 -1.95 -10.84 15.39
N PRO A 249 -0.67 -10.50 15.23
CA PRO A 249 -0.12 -9.75 14.07
C PRO A 249 -0.52 -10.29 12.70
N LEU A 250 -0.71 -11.61 12.57
CA LEU A 250 -1.16 -12.24 11.32
C LEU A 250 -2.65 -12.04 11.05
N SER A 251 -3.48 -12.06 12.10
CA SER A 251 -4.91 -11.78 11.98
C SER A 251 -5.19 -10.29 11.80
N LYS A 252 -4.34 -9.40 12.33
CA LYS A 252 -4.38 -7.96 12.03
C LYS A 252 -4.18 -7.69 10.54
N LEU A 253 -3.21 -8.35 9.87
CA LEU A 253 -3.00 -8.22 8.44
C LEU A 253 -4.21 -8.69 7.62
N GLN A 254 -4.87 -9.75 8.04
CA GLN A 254 -6.08 -10.25 7.37
C GLN A 254 -7.30 -9.34 7.58
N GLN A 255 -7.34 -8.62 8.69
CA GLN A 255 -8.41 -7.68 9.03
C GLN A 255 -8.13 -6.26 8.51
N GLN A 256 -6.86 -5.86 8.39
CA GLN A 256 -6.45 -4.52 7.93
C GLN A 256 -6.57 -4.34 6.42
N PHE A 257 -6.49 -5.41 5.62
CA PHE A 257 -6.55 -5.33 4.17
C PHE A 257 -7.71 -6.16 3.62
N GLN A 258 -8.68 -5.49 3.02
CA GLN A 258 -9.67 -6.15 2.18
C GLN A 258 -9.10 -6.25 0.77
N PHE A 259 -8.80 -7.48 0.38
CA PHE A 259 -8.43 -7.78 -0.99
C PHE A 259 -9.71 -8.00 -1.80
N ASN A 260 -9.76 -7.43 -2.97
CA ASN A 260 -10.88 -7.53 -3.88
C ASN A 260 -12.14 -6.79 -3.39
N THR A 261 -12.07 -5.49 -3.43
CA THR A 261 -13.23 -4.66 -3.16
C THR A 261 -13.72 -4.07 -4.46
N ASN A 262 -15.01 -4.25 -4.72
CA ASN A 262 -15.71 -3.51 -5.77
C ASN A 262 -15.88 -2.01 -5.41
N LYS A 263 -15.10 -1.51 -4.46
CA LYS A 263 -15.08 -0.09 -4.11
C LYS A 263 -14.10 0.63 -5.01
N GLN A 264 -14.66 1.26 -6.01
CA GLN A 264 -13.97 2.22 -6.85
C GLN A 264 -14.02 3.59 -6.18
N LEU A 265 -12.92 4.34 -6.26
CA LEU A 265 -12.90 5.74 -5.89
C LEU A 265 -13.94 6.51 -6.73
N SER A 266 -14.47 7.63 -6.20
CA SER A 266 -15.38 8.46 -7.00
C SER A 266 -14.64 8.99 -8.24
N ALA A 267 -15.35 9.05 -9.37
CA ALA A 267 -14.77 9.52 -10.62
C ALA A 267 -14.20 10.95 -10.48
N GLU A 268 -14.88 11.80 -9.72
CA GLU A 268 -14.45 13.17 -9.41
C GLU A 268 -13.09 13.20 -8.71
N LEU A 269 -12.88 12.34 -7.70
CA LEU A 269 -11.60 12.29 -6.97
C LEU A 269 -10.48 11.72 -7.84
N LEU A 270 -10.78 10.71 -8.67
CA LEU A 270 -9.81 10.16 -9.63
C LEU A 270 -9.39 11.19 -10.67
N GLU A 271 -10.32 11.99 -11.18
CA GLU A 271 -10.03 13.05 -12.12
C GLU A 271 -9.09 14.10 -11.51
N LEU A 272 -9.36 14.52 -10.27
CA LEU A 272 -8.49 15.45 -9.55
C LEU A 272 -7.09 14.88 -9.32
N MET A 273 -6.97 13.61 -8.93
CA MET A 273 -5.68 12.96 -8.71
C MET A 273 -4.89 12.72 -10.02
N ASN A 274 -5.58 12.56 -11.15
CA ASN A 274 -4.91 12.34 -12.45
C ASN A 274 -4.35 13.62 -13.08
N LEU A 275 -4.65 14.80 -12.54
CA LEU A 275 -4.11 16.07 -13.04
C LEU A 275 -2.63 16.27 -12.68
N GLU A 276 -2.16 15.65 -11.61
CA GLU A 276 -0.79 15.79 -11.10
C GLU A 276 -0.20 14.42 -10.76
N HIS A 277 1.13 14.29 -10.89
CA HIS A 277 1.83 13.05 -10.55
C HIS A 277 1.79 12.75 -9.04
N GLN A 278 1.88 13.79 -8.23
CA GLN A 278 1.75 13.74 -6.77
C GLN A 278 1.15 15.04 -6.26
N GLY A 279 0.48 15.01 -5.13
CA GLY A 279 -0.09 16.22 -4.56
C GLY A 279 -0.83 16.01 -3.25
N GLN A 280 -1.36 17.12 -2.78
CA GLN A 280 -2.28 17.16 -1.64
C GLN A 280 -3.52 17.93 -2.04
N LEU A 281 -4.69 17.38 -1.75
CA LEU A 281 -5.96 18.01 -2.04
C LEU A 281 -6.92 17.89 -0.86
N LEU A 282 -7.81 18.84 -0.75
CA LEU A 282 -8.93 18.81 0.21
C LEU A 282 -10.17 18.30 -0.51
N PHE A 283 -10.68 17.15 -0.08
CA PHE A 283 -11.89 16.55 -0.65
C PHE A 283 -12.86 16.19 0.48
N LYS A 284 -14.06 16.79 0.48
CA LYS A 284 -15.12 16.56 1.47
C LYS A 284 -14.60 16.59 2.92
N ASP A 285 -13.97 17.69 3.30
CA ASP A 285 -13.40 17.96 4.63
C ASP A 285 -12.25 17.01 5.07
N SER A 286 -11.68 16.27 4.15
CA SER A 286 -10.52 15.41 4.39
C SER A 286 -9.34 15.81 3.50
N TYR A 287 -8.15 15.90 4.09
CA TYR A 287 -6.92 16.04 3.31
C TYR A 287 -6.52 14.69 2.75
N ILE A 288 -6.17 14.67 1.47
CA ILE A 288 -5.70 13.48 0.75
C ILE A 288 -4.34 13.80 0.18
N THR A 289 -3.33 13.04 0.58
CA THR A 289 -2.00 13.06 0.00
C THR A 289 -1.86 11.86 -0.93
N PHE A 290 -1.43 12.06 -2.16
CA PHE A 290 -1.35 11.01 -3.17
C PHE A 290 -0.08 11.10 -4.01
N THR A 291 0.29 9.97 -4.60
CA THR A 291 1.32 9.87 -5.64
C THR A 291 0.98 8.73 -6.60
N HIS A 292 1.51 8.81 -7.82
CA HIS A 292 1.43 7.76 -8.82
C HIS A 292 2.72 6.94 -8.83
N ALA A 293 2.63 5.70 -8.37
CA ALA A 293 3.69 4.72 -8.58
C ALA A 293 3.53 4.15 -9.99
N PHE A 294 4.59 4.12 -10.78
CA PHE A 294 4.63 3.65 -12.18
C PHE A 294 3.95 4.62 -13.19
N SER A 295 4.63 5.66 -13.54
CA SER A 295 4.42 6.45 -14.75
C SER A 295 5.32 5.96 -15.89
#